data_dd5367161534c62f88293ee20701e41d
#
_entry.id   dd5367161534c62f88293ee20701e41d
#
_cell.length_a   1.000
_cell.length_b   1.000
_cell.length_c   1.000
_cell.angle_alpha   90.00
_cell.angle_beta   90.00
_cell.angle_gamma   90.00
#
_symmetry.space_group_name_H-M   'P 1'
#
loop_
_entity.id
_entity.type
_entity.pdbx_description
1 polymer ?
#
loop_
_entity_poly.entity_id
_entity_poly.type
_entity_poly.pdbx_seq_one_letter_code
_entity_poly.pdbx_strand_id
1 'polypeptide(L)'
;MRVVLLILSSLLLITAGYGQSTNWTYPGNSYSDGSGTGGLDSWEGDYTYLTEGGSVYECFDYSNGSAGTWYTPILKTYSYGFSLPTGAEITGIECQIKKTGFGAATWYDYEVKLYVGGVQVGDNKAITSTPYSGEVTDTYGGPSDLWGLTPTKTQIEASNFGVGIKCKAVAVEYDYNVVIDFIRLKIYYSVPSGSSPFFGVPF
;
A
#
# COMPACT_ATOMS: atom_id res chain seq x y z
N MET A 1 -29.83 -43.73 45.31
CA MET A 1 -29.37 -42.33 45.17
C MET A 1 -28.68 -42.23 43.81
N ARG A 2 -29.33 -41.68 42.77
CA ARG A 2 -28.76 -41.55 41.42
C ARG A 2 -28.19 -40.12 41.32
N VAL A 3 -26.89 -40.02 41.10
CA VAL A 3 -26.23 -38.73 40.83
C VAL A 3 -26.40 -38.45 39.35
N VAL A 4 -27.13 -37.38 39.01
CA VAL A 4 -27.23 -36.85 37.67
C VAL A 4 -26.07 -35.89 37.44
N LEU A 5 -25.11 -36.29 36.58
CA LEU A 5 -23.98 -35.44 36.19
C LEU A 5 -24.47 -34.51 35.08
N LEU A 6 -24.71 -33.24 35.41
CA LEU A 6 -25.00 -32.19 34.42
C LEU A 6 -23.66 -31.76 33.77
N ILE A 7 -23.44 -32.20 32.54
CA ILE A 7 -22.36 -31.67 31.72
C ILE A 7 -22.85 -30.34 31.10
N LEU A 8 -22.41 -29.21 31.66
CA LEU A 8 -22.55 -27.91 30.98
C LEU A 8 -21.57 -27.88 29.81
N SER A 9 -22.06 -28.14 28.60
CA SER A 9 -21.33 -27.81 27.39
C SER A 9 -21.38 -26.29 27.20
N SER A 10 -20.29 -25.60 27.49
CA SER A 10 -20.12 -24.20 27.09
C SER A 10 -20.03 -24.12 25.56
N LEU A 11 -21.15 -23.76 24.94
CA LEU A 11 -21.18 -23.45 23.52
C LEU A 11 -20.41 -22.12 23.33
N LEU A 12 -19.15 -22.22 22.89
CA LEU A 12 -18.37 -21.06 22.50
C LEU A 12 -18.97 -20.51 21.21
N LEU A 13 -19.87 -19.51 21.31
CA LEU A 13 -20.32 -18.76 20.16
C LEU A 13 -19.11 -17.94 19.63
N ILE A 14 -18.43 -18.47 18.63
CA ILE A 14 -17.53 -17.68 17.81
C ILE A 14 -18.42 -16.82 16.91
N THR A 15 -18.70 -15.59 17.34
CA THR A 15 -19.35 -14.61 16.47
C THR A 15 -18.29 -14.12 15.49
N ALA A 16 -18.40 -14.58 14.25
CA ALA A 16 -17.57 -14.07 13.17
C ALA A 16 -17.81 -12.56 13.03
N GLY A 17 -16.76 -11.78 13.25
CA GLY A 17 -16.78 -10.35 12.92
C GLY A 17 -16.98 -10.18 11.43
N TYR A 18 -17.85 -9.28 11.00
CA TYR A 18 -18.02 -8.96 9.60
C TYR A 18 -16.77 -8.22 9.11
N GLY A 19 -16.22 -8.66 7.96
CA GLY A 19 -15.13 -7.96 7.29
C GLY A 19 -15.58 -6.55 6.88
N GLN A 20 -14.78 -5.57 7.23
CA GLN A 20 -14.99 -4.16 6.95
C GLN A 20 -13.78 -3.60 6.22
N SER A 21 -13.92 -2.44 5.60
CA SER A 21 -12.80 -1.73 5.02
C SER A 21 -12.93 -0.22 5.21
N THR A 22 -11.80 0.47 5.18
CA THR A 22 -11.78 1.94 5.03
C THR A 22 -12.23 2.33 3.62
N ASN A 23 -12.47 3.62 3.41
CA ASN A 23 -12.44 4.17 2.05
C ASN A 23 -11.01 4.12 1.49
N TRP A 24 -10.88 4.34 0.18
CA TRP A 24 -9.59 4.64 -0.43
C TRP A 24 -9.03 5.93 0.17
N THR A 25 -7.77 5.89 0.57
CA THR A 25 -7.09 7.01 1.23
C THR A 25 -5.80 7.31 0.48
N TYR A 26 -5.57 8.58 0.21
CA TYR A 26 -4.38 9.10 -0.45
C TYR A 26 -3.32 9.48 0.58
N PRO A 27 -2.04 9.54 0.20
CA PRO A 27 -0.98 9.94 1.12
C PRO A 27 -1.09 11.42 1.49
N GLY A 28 -0.76 11.76 2.72
CA GLY A 28 -0.57 13.13 3.15
C GLY A 28 0.86 13.63 2.98
N ASN A 29 1.78 12.77 2.51
CA ASN A 29 3.16 13.13 2.24
C ASN A 29 3.87 12.09 1.36
N SER A 30 4.94 12.54 0.67
CA SER A 30 5.80 11.68 -0.15
C SER A 30 7.21 12.24 -0.26
N TYR A 31 8.18 11.40 -0.64
CA TYR A 31 9.52 11.83 -1.03
C TYR A 31 10.22 10.75 -1.86
N SER A 32 11.27 11.17 -2.58
CA SER A 32 12.21 10.28 -3.26
C SER A 32 13.19 9.69 -2.25
N ASP A 33 13.23 8.37 -2.11
CA ASP A 33 14.06 7.66 -1.14
C ASP A 33 15.15 6.84 -1.87
N GLY A 34 16.40 7.11 -1.51
CA GLY A 34 17.56 6.49 -2.15
C GLY A 34 17.95 7.15 -3.47
N SER A 35 18.74 6.43 -4.27
CA SER A 35 19.25 6.86 -5.56
C SER A 35 18.73 5.96 -6.66
N GLY A 36 18.45 6.54 -7.82
CA GLY A 36 18.22 5.84 -9.06
C GLY A 36 19.52 5.46 -9.77
N THR A 37 19.39 4.97 -10.98
CA THR A 37 20.52 4.63 -11.86
C THR A 37 20.22 5.11 -13.28
N GLY A 38 21.28 5.37 -14.07
CA GLY A 38 21.16 5.73 -15.47
C GLY A 38 20.48 7.08 -15.71
N GLY A 39 20.68 8.04 -14.80
CA GLY A 39 20.10 9.38 -14.88
C GLY A 39 18.70 9.52 -14.26
N LEU A 40 18.10 8.45 -13.80
CA LEU A 40 16.83 8.50 -13.06
C LEU A 40 17.10 8.85 -11.59
N ASP A 41 17.45 10.08 -11.30
CA ASP A 41 18.07 10.46 -10.04
C ASP A 41 17.09 10.83 -8.93
N SER A 42 15.92 11.36 -9.27
CA SER A 42 14.91 11.77 -8.28
C SER A 42 13.50 11.69 -8.85
N TRP A 43 12.51 11.57 -7.94
CA TRP A 43 11.12 11.84 -8.24
C TRP A 43 10.84 13.33 -8.03
N GLU A 44 10.19 13.95 -8.99
CA GLU A 44 9.82 15.36 -8.93
C GLU A 44 8.31 15.51 -8.85
N GLY A 45 7.86 16.38 -7.96
CA GLY A 45 6.45 16.66 -7.71
C GLY A 45 6.14 16.94 -6.24
N ASP A 46 4.87 17.06 -5.92
CA ASP A 46 4.35 17.24 -4.57
C ASP A 46 3.35 16.11 -4.25
N TYR A 47 3.28 15.66 -2.99
CA TYR A 47 2.34 14.59 -2.57
C TYR A 47 0.88 14.93 -2.89
N THR A 48 0.53 16.21 -2.99
CA THR A 48 -0.80 16.68 -3.41
C THR A 48 -1.16 16.25 -4.84
N TYR A 49 -0.17 15.87 -5.62
CA TYR A 49 -0.35 15.36 -6.98
C TYR A 49 -0.75 13.89 -7.01
N LEU A 50 -0.43 13.13 -5.97
CA LEU A 50 -0.74 11.69 -5.88
C LEU A 50 -2.21 11.41 -5.53
N THR A 51 -3.13 12.25 -6.01
CA THR A 51 -4.58 12.12 -5.83
C THR A 51 -5.26 12.03 -7.20
N GLU A 52 -6.35 11.29 -7.29
CA GLU A 52 -7.08 11.12 -8.54
C GLU A 52 -7.48 12.46 -9.15
N GLY A 53 -7.02 12.73 -10.38
CA GLY A 53 -7.24 14.01 -11.08
C GLY A 53 -6.29 15.14 -10.65
N GLY A 54 -5.27 14.87 -9.85
CA GLY A 54 -4.19 15.79 -9.53
C GLY A 54 -3.18 15.92 -10.67
N SER A 55 -2.07 16.62 -10.40
CA SER A 55 -0.88 16.58 -11.24
C SER A 55 -0.12 15.28 -10.97
N VAL A 56 0.94 15.02 -11.74
CA VAL A 56 1.67 13.75 -11.68
C VAL A 56 3.02 13.92 -10.98
N TYR A 57 3.53 12.82 -10.39
CA TYR A 57 4.91 12.68 -10.00
C TYR A 57 5.70 12.08 -11.15
N GLU A 58 6.83 12.67 -11.49
CA GLU A 58 7.66 12.22 -12.61
C GLU A 58 9.08 11.89 -12.15
N CYS A 59 9.67 10.87 -12.80
CA CYS A 59 11.09 10.60 -12.71
C CYS A 59 11.65 10.58 -14.13
N PHE A 60 12.51 11.55 -14.42
CA PHE A 60 13.13 11.75 -15.72
C PHE A 60 14.55 11.23 -15.77
N ASP A 61 15.00 10.86 -16.96
CA ASP A 61 16.43 10.74 -17.28
C ASP A 61 17.00 12.11 -17.65
N TYR A 62 17.81 12.68 -16.77
CA TYR A 62 18.53 13.95 -16.99
C TYR A 62 19.92 13.76 -17.59
N SER A 63 20.44 12.55 -17.70
CA SER A 63 21.85 12.32 -17.99
C SER A 63 22.09 11.67 -19.34
N ASN A 64 21.64 12.18 -20.47
CA ASN A 64 22.00 11.59 -21.77
C ASN A 64 22.16 10.05 -21.71
N GLY A 65 21.18 9.38 -21.12
CA GLY A 65 21.22 7.95 -20.77
C GLY A 65 21.54 7.09 -21.98
N SER A 66 22.22 6.00 -21.78
CA SER A 66 22.50 5.01 -22.80
C SER A 66 21.46 3.89 -22.76
N ALA A 67 21.40 3.09 -23.82
CA ALA A 67 20.66 1.83 -23.79
C ALA A 67 21.08 0.97 -22.58
N GLY A 68 20.13 0.40 -21.87
CA GLY A 68 20.41 -0.39 -20.66
C GLY A 68 19.19 -0.66 -19.80
N THR A 69 19.46 -1.22 -18.63
CA THR A 69 18.44 -1.42 -17.59
C THR A 69 18.72 -0.48 -16.44
N TRP A 70 17.74 0.36 -16.12
CA TRP A 70 17.87 1.41 -15.16
C TRP A 70 16.74 1.36 -14.13
N TYR A 71 16.94 1.99 -12.99
CA TYR A 71 16.00 1.95 -11.87
C TYR A 71 15.77 3.34 -11.31
N THR A 72 14.51 3.69 -11.04
CA THR A 72 14.19 4.92 -10.30
C THR A 72 14.65 4.82 -8.85
N PRO A 73 14.79 5.93 -8.12
CA PRO A 73 14.68 5.91 -6.66
C PRO A 73 13.32 5.33 -6.25
N ILE A 74 13.14 5.06 -4.96
CA ILE A 74 11.83 4.68 -4.44
C ILE A 74 10.99 5.97 -4.28
N LEU A 75 9.81 6.02 -4.90
CA LEU A 75 8.78 6.98 -4.51
C LEU A 75 8.08 6.44 -3.27
N LYS A 76 8.41 7.00 -2.11
CA LYS A 76 7.81 6.64 -0.82
C LYS A 76 6.66 7.57 -0.49
N THR A 77 5.55 6.99 -0.08
CA THR A 77 4.34 7.71 0.35
C THR A 77 3.98 7.31 1.78
N TYR A 78 3.45 8.27 2.57
CA TYR A 78 3.13 8.05 3.98
C TYR A 78 2.10 9.07 4.48
N SER A 79 1.77 9.06 5.78
CA SER A 79 0.78 9.96 6.41
C SER A 79 -0.63 9.80 5.82
N TYR A 80 -1.10 8.58 5.65
CA TYR A 80 -2.44 8.31 5.11
C TYR A 80 -3.59 8.72 6.05
N GLY A 81 -3.34 8.89 7.35
CA GLY A 81 -4.35 9.37 8.30
C GLY A 81 -5.47 8.35 8.56
N PHE A 82 -5.17 7.05 8.51
CA PHE A 82 -6.15 6.03 8.86
C PHE A 82 -6.62 6.19 10.31
N SER A 83 -7.92 5.93 10.52
CA SER A 83 -8.54 5.86 11.83
C SER A 83 -9.48 4.64 11.86
N LEU A 84 -9.11 3.63 12.62
CA LEU A 84 -9.81 2.36 12.70
C LEU A 84 -10.57 2.24 14.04
N PRO A 85 -11.67 1.50 14.10
CA PRO A 85 -12.40 1.26 15.34
C PRO A 85 -11.53 0.62 16.43
N THR A 86 -11.89 0.82 17.68
CA THR A 86 -11.28 0.11 18.80
C THR A 86 -11.48 -1.40 18.64
N GLY A 87 -10.42 -2.17 18.86
CA GLY A 87 -10.44 -3.62 18.71
C GLY A 87 -10.38 -4.09 17.24
N ALA A 88 -10.14 -3.21 16.28
CA ALA A 88 -9.94 -3.61 14.88
C ALA A 88 -8.73 -4.52 14.73
N GLU A 89 -8.93 -5.66 14.11
CA GLU A 89 -7.90 -6.61 13.67
C GLU A 89 -7.74 -6.50 12.16
N ILE A 90 -6.52 -6.23 11.69
CA ILE A 90 -6.23 -6.03 10.27
C ILE A 90 -6.32 -7.37 9.56
N THR A 91 -7.08 -7.44 8.48
CA THR A 91 -7.24 -8.66 7.67
C THR A 91 -6.60 -8.55 6.30
N GLY A 92 -6.38 -7.31 5.79
CA GLY A 92 -5.76 -7.10 4.50
C GLY A 92 -5.41 -5.64 4.22
N ILE A 93 -4.50 -5.45 3.30
CA ILE A 93 -4.06 -4.15 2.81
C ILE A 93 -4.07 -4.19 1.28
N GLU A 94 -4.78 -3.26 0.68
CA GLU A 94 -4.85 -3.11 -0.77
C GLU A 94 -4.27 -1.76 -1.18
N CYS A 95 -3.40 -1.78 -2.19
CA CYS A 95 -2.79 -0.60 -2.77
C CYS A 95 -3.21 -0.49 -4.23
N GLN A 96 -3.54 0.71 -4.69
CA GLN A 96 -3.68 1.00 -6.11
C GLN A 96 -2.70 2.09 -6.51
N ILE A 97 -2.05 1.87 -7.66
CA ILE A 97 -1.11 2.80 -8.26
C ILE A 97 -1.48 2.99 -9.72
N LYS A 98 -1.72 4.24 -10.12
CA LYS A 98 -1.91 4.62 -11.51
C LYS A 98 -0.62 5.24 -12.04
N LYS A 99 -0.14 4.71 -13.15
CA LYS A 99 1.19 4.98 -13.67
C LYS A 99 1.25 4.89 -15.19
N THR A 100 2.25 5.54 -15.77
CA THR A 100 2.52 5.53 -17.21
C THR A 100 4.02 5.64 -17.44
N GLY A 101 4.54 4.90 -18.41
CA GLY A 101 5.91 5.06 -18.88
C GLY A 101 5.93 5.73 -20.25
N PHE A 102 6.91 6.60 -20.48
CA PHE A 102 7.08 7.34 -21.72
C PHE A 102 8.49 7.19 -22.27
N GLY A 103 8.65 7.62 -23.54
CA GLY A 103 9.92 7.69 -24.21
C GLY A 103 10.45 6.36 -24.73
N ALA A 104 11.75 6.31 -24.99
CA ALA A 104 12.43 5.18 -25.59
C ALA A 104 12.79 4.07 -24.60
N ALA A 105 11.87 3.74 -23.69
CA ALA A 105 12.05 2.68 -22.70
C ALA A 105 10.79 1.84 -22.52
N THR A 106 10.99 0.57 -22.18
CA THR A 106 9.92 -0.30 -21.68
C THR A 106 9.96 -0.30 -20.16
N TRP A 107 8.85 0.08 -19.56
CA TRP A 107 8.74 0.27 -18.11
C TRP A 107 8.06 -0.90 -17.42
N TYR A 108 8.53 -1.21 -16.22
CA TYR A 108 8.02 -2.28 -15.34
C TYR A 108 8.03 -1.82 -13.90
N ASP A 109 7.22 -2.45 -13.06
CA ASP A 109 7.48 -2.44 -11.63
C ASP A 109 8.78 -3.18 -11.34
N TYR A 110 9.49 -2.71 -10.33
CA TYR A 110 10.62 -3.42 -9.74
C TYR A 110 10.37 -3.78 -8.30
N GLU A 111 9.84 -2.82 -7.54
CA GLU A 111 9.51 -3.03 -6.14
C GLU A 111 8.25 -2.25 -5.76
N VAL A 112 7.32 -2.93 -5.07
CA VAL A 112 6.17 -2.32 -4.40
C VAL A 112 6.07 -2.97 -3.03
N LYS A 113 6.40 -2.21 -1.97
CA LYS A 113 6.45 -2.69 -0.58
C LYS A 113 5.84 -1.70 0.39
N LEU A 114 5.41 -2.22 1.54
CA LEU A 114 4.93 -1.39 2.64
C LEU A 114 6.08 -0.77 3.44
N TYR A 115 5.75 0.34 4.10
CA TYR A 115 6.56 0.97 5.14
C TYR A 115 5.80 0.90 6.46
N VAL A 116 6.41 0.29 7.47
CA VAL A 116 5.91 0.25 8.85
C VAL A 116 6.97 0.82 9.77
N GLY A 117 6.60 1.82 10.57
CA GLY A 117 7.57 2.52 11.40
C GLY A 117 8.65 3.28 10.61
N GLY A 118 8.36 3.62 9.35
CA GLY A 118 9.29 4.27 8.42
C GLY A 118 10.30 3.35 7.74
N VAL A 119 10.28 2.05 8.03
CA VAL A 119 11.15 1.04 7.44
C VAL A 119 10.39 0.24 6.39
N GLN A 120 11.03 -0.04 5.26
CA GLN A 120 10.47 -0.89 4.22
C GLN A 120 10.45 -2.34 4.67
N VAL A 121 9.28 -2.97 4.58
CA VAL A 121 9.02 -4.32 5.11
C VAL A 121 8.05 -5.11 4.23
N GLY A 122 7.97 -6.40 4.50
CA GLY A 122 6.99 -7.29 3.89
C GLY A 122 7.35 -7.78 2.49
N ASP A 123 6.39 -8.46 1.86
CA ASP A 123 6.54 -9.02 0.53
C ASP A 123 6.63 -7.93 -0.54
N ASN A 124 7.44 -8.18 -1.57
CA ASN A 124 7.41 -7.36 -2.78
C ASN A 124 6.21 -7.77 -3.65
N LYS A 125 5.27 -6.87 -3.85
CA LYS A 125 4.06 -7.10 -4.66
C LYS A 125 4.19 -6.59 -6.10
N ALA A 126 5.35 -6.12 -6.52
CA ALA A 126 5.59 -5.58 -7.86
C ALA A 126 5.23 -6.59 -8.97
N ILE A 127 4.58 -6.09 -10.03
CA ILE A 127 4.25 -6.86 -11.24
C ILE A 127 5.44 -6.75 -12.21
N THR A 128 6.49 -7.52 -11.93
CA THR A 128 7.80 -7.37 -12.59
C THR A 128 7.88 -7.91 -14.01
N SER A 129 6.90 -8.68 -14.46
CA SER A 129 6.88 -9.36 -15.76
C SER A 129 6.01 -8.69 -16.82
N THR A 130 5.15 -7.75 -16.41
CA THR A 130 4.20 -7.07 -17.30
C THR A 130 4.66 -5.63 -17.51
N PRO A 131 4.97 -5.22 -18.76
CA PRO A 131 5.31 -3.84 -19.05
C PRO A 131 4.09 -2.93 -18.95
N TYR A 132 4.35 -1.65 -18.69
CA TYR A 132 3.30 -0.64 -18.75
C TYR A 132 2.83 -0.49 -20.21
N SER A 133 1.53 -0.62 -20.44
CA SER A 133 0.89 -0.46 -21.74
C SER A 133 0.02 0.80 -21.73
N GLY A 134 0.66 1.97 -21.94
CA GLY A 134 0.02 3.25 -21.73
C GLY A 134 -0.24 3.52 -20.27
N GLU A 135 -1.29 4.28 -19.97
CA GLU A 135 -1.73 4.53 -18.59
C GLU A 135 -2.39 3.27 -18.01
N VAL A 136 -1.90 2.81 -16.89
CA VAL A 136 -2.36 1.59 -16.22
C VAL A 136 -2.60 1.86 -14.73
N THR A 137 -3.68 1.27 -14.21
CA THR A 137 -3.94 1.22 -12.77
C THR A 137 -3.81 -0.21 -12.29
N ASP A 138 -2.77 -0.48 -11.52
CA ASP A 138 -2.54 -1.80 -10.94
C ASP A 138 -2.96 -1.84 -9.47
N THR A 139 -3.42 -3.02 -9.06
CA THR A 139 -3.85 -3.31 -7.69
C THR A 139 -2.90 -4.35 -7.07
N TYR A 140 -2.41 -4.06 -5.88
CA TYR A 140 -1.48 -4.87 -5.11
C TYR A 140 -2.10 -5.23 -3.76
N GLY A 141 -1.93 -6.48 -3.35
CA GLY A 141 -2.55 -6.99 -2.13
C GLY A 141 -4.06 -7.19 -2.26
N GLY A 142 -4.81 -7.05 -1.16
CA GLY A 142 -6.26 -7.23 -1.16
C GLY A 142 -6.85 -7.53 0.21
N PRO A 143 -8.13 -7.95 0.28
CA PRO A 143 -8.90 -8.08 1.54
C PRO A 143 -8.32 -9.06 2.57
N SER A 144 -7.51 -10.03 2.14
CA SER A 144 -6.89 -11.04 2.99
C SER A 144 -5.38 -11.11 2.84
N ASP A 145 -4.77 -10.12 2.15
CA ASP A 145 -3.32 -10.07 1.94
C ASP A 145 -2.70 -9.07 2.92
N LEU A 146 -1.92 -9.58 3.84
CA LEU A 146 -1.19 -8.80 4.84
C LEU A 146 0.26 -8.48 4.41
N TRP A 147 0.62 -8.73 3.15
CA TRP A 147 1.98 -8.50 2.61
C TRP A 147 3.07 -9.26 3.38
N GLY A 148 2.75 -10.47 3.88
CA GLY A 148 3.67 -11.26 4.72
C GLY A 148 3.90 -10.70 6.13
N LEU A 149 3.04 -9.79 6.61
CA LEU A 149 3.15 -9.10 7.88
C LEU A 149 1.97 -9.43 8.82
N THR A 150 2.08 -8.97 10.05
CA THR A 150 0.98 -8.94 11.04
C THR A 150 0.86 -7.53 11.62
N PRO A 151 0.45 -6.53 10.80
CA PRO A 151 0.44 -5.15 11.24
C PRO A 151 -0.65 -4.91 12.29
N THR A 152 -0.30 -4.14 13.31
CA THR A 152 -1.26 -3.71 14.33
C THR A 152 -2.02 -2.45 13.87
N LYS A 153 -3.20 -2.20 14.47
CA LYS A 153 -3.94 -0.95 14.30
C LYS A 153 -3.04 0.28 14.48
N THR A 154 -2.25 0.31 15.57
CA THR A 154 -1.35 1.44 15.88
C THR A 154 -0.30 1.67 14.78
N GLN A 155 0.22 0.60 14.19
CA GLN A 155 1.17 0.72 13.08
C GLN A 155 0.53 1.28 11.80
N ILE A 156 -0.70 0.85 11.49
CA ILE A 156 -1.46 1.35 10.34
C ILE A 156 -1.82 2.82 10.50
N GLU A 157 -2.17 3.26 11.71
CA GLU A 157 -2.55 4.65 12.00
C GLU A 157 -1.35 5.60 12.18
N ALA A 158 -0.14 5.05 12.25
CA ALA A 158 1.06 5.87 12.42
C ALA A 158 1.34 6.71 11.17
N SER A 159 1.81 7.94 11.36
CA SER A 159 2.15 8.85 10.26
C SER A 159 3.30 8.36 9.37
N ASN A 160 4.07 7.39 9.81
CA ASN A 160 5.16 6.76 9.06
C ASN A 160 4.80 5.39 8.47
N PHE A 161 3.49 5.05 8.46
CA PHE A 161 2.94 3.95 7.68
C PHE A 161 2.69 4.40 6.24
N GLY A 162 3.01 3.53 5.26
CA GLY A 162 2.81 3.84 3.86
C GLY A 162 3.24 2.76 2.90
N VAL A 163 3.45 3.14 1.66
CA VAL A 163 3.90 2.27 0.56
C VAL A 163 4.93 2.99 -0.29
N GLY A 164 5.85 2.23 -0.88
CA GLY A 164 6.81 2.74 -1.85
C GLY A 164 6.80 1.95 -3.13
N ILE A 165 7.04 2.64 -4.26
CA ILE A 165 7.23 2.05 -5.57
C ILE A 165 8.60 2.40 -6.13
N LYS A 166 9.26 1.43 -6.74
CA LYS A 166 10.47 1.56 -7.56
C LYS A 166 10.19 0.97 -8.93
N CYS A 167 10.49 1.72 -9.98
CA CYS A 167 10.28 1.30 -11.35
C CYS A 167 11.59 0.88 -12.01
N LYS A 168 11.48 0.03 -13.02
CA LYS A 168 12.57 -0.41 -13.88
C LYS A 168 12.29 0.01 -15.31
N ALA A 169 13.26 0.68 -15.94
CA ALA A 169 13.30 0.97 -17.36
C ALA A 169 14.23 0.00 -18.09
N VAL A 170 13.79 -0.52 -19.22
CA VAL A 170 14.66 -1.14 -20.24
C VAL A 170 14.71 -0.19 -21.40
N ALA A 171 15.74 0.65 -21.42
CA ALA A 171 15.90 1.75 -22.36
C ALA A 171 16.68 1.31 -23.62
N VAL A 172 16.27 1.81 -24.77
CA VAL A 172 16.96 1.61 -26.07
C VAL A 172 17.68 2.87 -26.54
N GLU A 173 17.22 4.04 -26.07
CA GLU A 173 17.76 5.36 -26.40
C GLU A 173 17.56 6.31 -25.22
N TYR A 174 17.88 7.59 -25.42
CA TYR A 174 17.68 8.69 -24.47
C TYR A 174 16.20 9.10 -24.40
N ASP A 175 15.90 9.99 -23.44
CA ASP A 175 14.62 10.67 -23.31
C ASP A 175 13.48 9.70 -22.94
N TYR A 176 13.52 9.25 -21.71
CA TYR A 176 12.46 8.42 -21.14
C TYR A 176 12.12 8.87 -19.72
N ASN A 177 10.87 8.75 -19.36
CA ASN A 177 10.37 9.06 -18.02
C ASN A 177 9.25 8.11 -17.60
N VAL A 178 9.03 8.04 -16.32
CA VAL A 178 7.89 7.35 -15.73
C VAL A 178 7.11 8.32 -14.85
N VAL A 179 5.81 8.18 -14.88
CA VAL A 179 4.86 9.05 -14.21
C VAL A 179 3.98 8.23 -13.29
N ILE A 180 3.78 8.73 -12.08
CA ILE A 180 2.78 8.22 -11.14
C ILE A 180 1.69 9.29 -10.98
N ASP A 181 0.45 8.95 -11.34
CA ASP A 181 -0.71 9.83 -11.22
C ASP A 181 -1.29 9.77 -9.79
N PHE A 182 -1.55 8.57 -9.27
CA PHE A 182 -1.95 8.42 -7.87
C PHE A 182 -1.40 7.15 -7.23
N ILE A 183 -1.31 7.22 -5.90
CA ILE A 183 -1.11 6.06 -5.02
C ILE A 183 -2.16 6.15 -3.93
N ARG A 184 -2.94 5.09 -3.72
CA ARG A 184 -3.94 5.04 -2.66
C ARG A 184 -3.95 3.69 -1.95
N LEU A 185 -4.28 3.71 -0.67
CA LEU A 185 -4.38 2.52 0.17
C LEU A 185 -5.81 2.34 0.69
N LYS A 186 -6.18 1.08 0.92
CA LYS A 186 -7.39 0.65 1.60
C LYS A 186 -7.03 -0.42 2.62
N ILE A 187 -7.54 -0.29 3.83
CA ILE A 187 -7.31 -1.24 4.92
C ILE A 187 -8.58 -2.06 5.13
N TYR A 188 -8.42 -3.37 5.16
CA TYR A 188 -9.46 -4.31 5.53
C TYR A 188 -9.24 -4.77 6.97
N TYR A 189 -10.32 -4.88 7.73
CA TYR A 189 -10.26 -5.25 9.14
C TYR A 189 -11.54 -5.95 9.58
N SER A 190 -11.47 -6.65 10.69
CA SER A 190 -12.62 -7.16 11.43
C SER A 190 -12.67 -6.53 12.82
N VAL A 191 -13.86 -6.40 13.38
CA VAL A 191 -14.05 -6.03 14.79
C VAL A 191 -14.74 -7.20 15.45
N PRO A 192 -14.11 -7.85 16.45
CA PRO A 192 -14.75 -8.94 17.18
C PRO A 192 -16.07 -8.48 17.82
N SER A 193 -17.13 -9.23 17.61
CA SER A 193 -18.44 -8.98 18.20
C SER A 193 -18.36 -9.28 19.71
N GLY A 194 -18.14 -8.25 20.52
CA GLY A 194 -17.98 -8.37 21.97
C GLY A 194 -17.47 -7.09 22.62
N SER A 195 -17.00 -6.14 21.84
CA SER A 195 -16.54 -4.82 22.29
C SER A 195 -17.64 -3.74 22.31
N SER A 196 -18.90 -4.13 22.18
CA SER A 196 -20.00 -3.18 22.42
C SER A 196 -19.99 -2.79 23.90
N PRO A 197 -19.88 -1.49 24.26
CA PRO A 197 -20.06 -1.10 25.64
C PRO A 197 -21.49 -1.51 26.04
N PHE A 198 -21.57 -2.38 27.01
CA PHE A 198 -22.84 -2.75 27.65
C PHE A 198 -23.38 -1.48 28.32
N PHE A 199 -24.24 -0.74 27.62
CA PHE A 199 -25.06 0.26 28.30
C PHE A 199 -26.00 -0.50 29.21
N GLY A 200 -25.56 -0.70 30.47
CA GLY A 200 -26.42 -1.22 31.51
C GLY A 200 -27.63 -0.29 31.63
N VAL A 201 -28.80 -0.79 31.27
CA VAL A 201 -30.06 -0.14 31.61
C VAL A 201 -30.19 -0.32 33.12
N PRO A 202 -30.17 0.75 33.92
CA PRO A 202 -30.49 0.62 35.36
C PRO A 202 -31.95 0.24 35.48
N PHE A 203 -32.24 -0.80 36.25
CA PHE A 203 -33.58 -1.18 36.72
C PHE A 203 -34.06 -0.22 37.76
#